data_60c8c0d26c0ad453396b1222aa0d3cb7
#
_entry.id   60c8c0d26c0ad453396b1222aa0d3cb7
#
_cell.length_a   1.000
_cell.length_b   1.000
_cell.length_c   1.000
_cell.angle_alpha   90.00
_cell.angle_beta   90.00
_cell.angle_gamma   90.00
#
_symmetry.space_group_name_H-M   'P 1'
#
loop_
_entity.id
_entity.type
_entity.pdbx_description
1 polymer ?
#
loop_
_entity_poly.entity_id
_entity_poly.type
_entity_poly.pdbx_seq_one_letter_code
_entity_poly.pdbx_strand_id
1 'polypeptide(L)'
;MRKVLSAVVFVVALLGAISVFAQSPNFNVGPVWRVTYFRIKPGQGDAFWNDFRQHGKPVLDEDKKQGLLTDYKVFTNPVSNSPGDWDVAIGVLYPNWAALDQFAAKGATIAIQHYGSRDAMLEAGRKRDDIREVVASHLAREVIPK
;
A
#
# COMPACT_ATOMS: atom_id res chain seq x y z
N MET A 1 55.33 -23.02 -15.76
CA MET A 1 54.60 -23.24 -14.50
C MET A 1 54.60 -22.02 -13.56
N ARG A 2 55.67 -21.26 -13.36
CA ARG A 2 55.73 -20.09 -12.45
C ARG A 2 54.81 -18.92 -12.86
N LYS A 3 54.58 -18.68 -14.15
CA LYS A 3 53.74 -17.58 -14.65
C LYS A 3 52.24 -17.84 -14.46
N VAL A 4 51.78 -19.09 -14.43
CA VAL A 4 50.40 -19.47 -14.24
C VAL A 4 50.01 -19.34 -12.76
N LEU A 5 50.94 -19.66 -11.85
CA LEU A 5 50.71 -19.53 -10.41
C LEU A 5 50.50 -18.06 -9.97
N SER A 6 51.26 -17.13 -10.58
CA SER A 6 51.11 -15.69 -10.28
C SER A 6 49.76 -15.11 -10.74
N ALA A 7 49.22 -15.60 -11.85
CA ALA A 7 47.91 -15.14 -12.35
C ALA A 7 46.73 -15.62 -11.46
N VAL A 8 46.83 -16.84 -10.93
CA VAL A 8 45.79 -17.39 -10.05
C VAL A 8 45.77 -16.67 -8.70
N VAL A 9 46.92 -16.31 -8.15
CA VAL A 9 46.99 -15.55 -6.88
C VAL A 9 46.42 -14.14 -7.04
N PHE A 10 46.58 -13.51 -8.19
CA PHE A 10 46.05 -12.16 -8.45
C PHE A 10 44.52 -12.14 -8.60
N VAL A 11 43.94 -13.20 -9.21
CA VAL A 11 42.48 -13.32 -9.37
C VAL A 11 41.78 -13.60 -8.02
N VAL A 12 42.41 -14.41 -7.15
CA VAL A 12 41.86 -14.68 -5.81
C VAL A 12 41.93 -13.43 -4.90
N ALA A 13 42.94 -12.58 -5.05
CA ALA A 13 43.08 -11.34 -4.30
C ALA A 13 42.02 -10.27 -4.72
N LEU A 14 41.59 -10.28 -6.01
CA LEU A 14 40.54 -9.36 -6.49
C LEU A 14 39.12 -9.74 -6.03
N LEU A 15 38.89 -11.03 -5.76
CA LEU A 15 37.59 -11.53 -5.28
C LEU A 15 37.36 -11.29 -3.76
N GLY A 16 38.44 -11.00 -3.01
CA GLY A 16 38.37 -10.74 -1.57
C GLY A 16 38.07 -9.29 -1.16
N ALA A 17 37.97 -8.33 -2.13
CA ALA A 17 37.93 -6.90 -1.82
C ALA A 17 36.54 -6.27 -1.96
N ILE A 18 35.45 -7.05 -2.14
CA ILE A 18 34.11 -6.52 -2.12
C ILE A 18 33.45 -6.86 -0.77
N SER A 19 34.06 -6.42 0.32
CA SER A 19 33.33 -6.19 1.57
C SER A 19 32.58 -4.86 1.39
N VAL A 20 31.44 -4.90 0.73
CA VAL A 20 30.48 -3.81 0.83
C VAL A 20 30.06 -3.78 2.30
N PHE A 21 30.60 -2.83 3.05
CA PHE A 21 30.07 -2.47 4.36
C PHE A 21 28.64 -1.97 4.11
N ALA A 22 27.68 -2.88 4.08
CA ALA A 22 26.28 -2.54 4.24
C ALA A 22 26.16 -1.92 5.64
N GLN A 23 26.23 -0.59 5.72
CA GLN A 23 25.94 0.11 6.97
C GLN A 23 24.57 -0.37 7.41
N SER A 24 24.51 -1.00 8.58
CA SER A 24 23.22 -1.33 9.19
C SER A 24 22.40 -0.05 9.27
N PRO A 25 21.19 -0.01 8.72
CA PRO A 25 20.39 1.20 8.78
C PRO A 25 20.18 1.61 10.25
N ASN A 26 20.15 2.93 10.52
CA ASN A 26 19.92 3.47 11.86
C ASN A 26 18.48 3.25 12.36
N PHE A 27 17.75 2.35 11.71
CA PHE A 27 16.37 2.01 12.03
C PHE A 27 16.10 0.54 11.74
N ASN A 28 15.10 -0.01 12.39
CA ASN A 28 14.46 -1.27 12.00
C ASN A 28 13.34 -0.97 11.02
N VAL A 29 13.14 -1.89 10.06
CA VAL A 29 12.03 -1.77 9.12
C VAL A 29 10.74 -2.26 9.76
N GLY A 30 9.71 -1.44 9.67
CA GLY A 30 8.35 -1.75 10.10
C GLY A 30 7.44 -2.17 8.95
N PRO A 31 6.13 -2.21 9.21
CA PRO A 31 5.10 -2.52 8.24
C PRO A 31 5.00 -1.46 7.13
N VAL A 32 4.15 -1.76 6.14
CA VAL A 32 3.94 -0.91 4.97
C VAL A 32 2.53 -0.34 5.02
N TRP A 33 2.42 0.97 4.88
CA TRP A 33 1.16 1.68 4.71
C TRP A 33 0.91 2.00 3.25
N ARG A 34 -0.31 1.75 2.77
CA ARG A 34 -0.86 2.39 1.57
C ARG A 34 -1.92 3.37 2.02
N VAL A 35 -1.69 4.65 1.78
CA VAL A 35 -2.63 5.72 2.13
C VAL A 35 -3.19 6.32 0.86
N THR A 36 -4.51 6.21 0.68
CA THR A 36 -5.23 6.80 -0.45
C THR A 36 -6.05 7.98 0.04
N TYR A 37 -5.89 9.11 -0.61
CA TYR A 37 -6.51 10.37 -0.29
C TYR A 37 -7.63 10.67 -1.29
N PHE A 38 -8.78 11.04 -0.77
CA PHE A 38 -9.98 11.31 -1.54
C PHE A 38 -10.45 12.73 -1.31
N ARG A 39 -10.90 13.37 -2.39
CA ARG A 39 -11.71 14.57 -2.34
C ARG A 39 -13.15 14.17 -2.61
N ILE A 40 -14.06 14.59 -1.73
CA ILE A 40 -15.50 14.36 -1.88
C ILE A 40 -16.06 15.49 -2.74
N LYS A 41 -16.84 15.14 -3.75
CA LYS A 41 -17.48 16.14 -4.60
C LYS A 41 -18.53 16.94 -3.79
N PRO A 42 -18.78 18.20 -4.14
CA PRO A 42 -19.76 19.04 -3.43
C PRO A 42 -21.11 18.33 -3.28
N GLY A 43 -21.64 18.31 -2.06
CA GLY A 43 -22.92 17.69 -1.74
C GLY A 43 -22.91 16.16 -1.66
N GLN A 44 -21.76 15.49 -1.87
CA GLN A 44 -21.68 14.02 -1.90
C GLN A 44 -21.19 13.39 -0.58
N GLY A 45 -21.11 14.16 0.50
CA GLY A 45 -20.60 13.66 1.79
C GLY A 45 -21.35 12.44 2.32
N ASP A 46 -22.70 12.53 2.36
CA ASP A 46 -23.54 11.43 2.83
C ASP A 46 -23.45 10.21 1.91
N ALA A 47 -23.42 10.43 0.60
CA ALA A 47 -23.26 9.36 -0.39
C ALA A 47 -21.92 8.64 -0.22
N PHE A 48 -20.82 9.38 0.02
CA PHE A 48 -19.50 8.80 0.30
C PHE A 48 -19.52 7.91 1.55
N TRP A 49 -20.07 8.42 2.67
CA TRP A 49 -20.09 7.65 3.91
C TRP A 49 -21.05 6.47 3.86
N ASN A 50 -22.14 6.57 3.11
CA ASN A 50 -23.05 5.44 2.86
C ASN A 50 -22.37 4.35 2.04
N ASP A 51 -21.72 4.68 0.91
CA ASP A 51 -20.96 3.74 0.10
C ASP A 51 -19.83 3.09 0.92
N PHE A 52 -19.09 3.87 1.70
CA PHE A 52 -18.02 3.33 2.54
C PHE A 52 -18.55 2.34 3.58
N ARG A 53 -19.65 2.65 4.28
CA ARG A 53 -20.25 1.73 5.27
C ARG A 53 -20.80 0.46 4.64
N GLN A 54 -21.42 0.58 3.47
CA GLN A 54 -22.08 -0.55 2.81
C GLN A 54 -21.09 -1.45 2.05
N HIS A 55 -20.01 -0.89 1.54
CA HIS A 55 -19.11 -1.58 0.64
C HIS A 55 -17.63 -1.50 1.06
N GLY A 56 -17.09 -0.31 1.26
CA GLY A 56 -15.67 -0.14 1.56
C GLY A 56 -15.26 -0.85 2.85
N LYS A 57 -15.98 -0.58 3.94
CA LYS A 57 -15.70 -1.16 5.25
C LYS A 57 -15.86 -2.69 5.27
N PRO A 58 -16.96 -3.31 4.78
CA PRO A 58 -17.10 -4.76 4.76
C PRO A 58 -16.00 -5.48 3.97
N VAL A 59 -15.57 -4.92 2.84
CA VAL A 59 -14.46 -5.49 2.06
C VAL A 59 -13.15 -5.42 2.85
N LEU A 60 -12.82 -4.28 3.45
CA LEU A 60 -11.63 -4.13 4.28
C LEU A 60 -11.65 -5.03 5.53
N ASP A 61 -12.80 -5.20 6.15
CA ASP A 61 -12.97 -6.10 7.29
C ASP A 61 -12.73 -7.56 6.90
N GLU A 62 -13.21 -7.99 5.73
CA GLU A 62 -12.99 -9.34 5.23
C GLU A 62 -11.53 -9.55 4.79
N ASP A 63 -10.90 -8.56 4.12
CA ASP A 63 -9.48 -8.57 3.80
C ASP A 63 -8.62 -8.74 5.06
N LYS A 64 -8.97 -8.03 6.14
CA LYS A 64 -8.30 -8.14 7.45
C LYS A 64 -8.52 -9.51 8.07
N LYS A 65 -9.72 -10.03 8.05
CA LYS A 65 -10.07 -11.35 8.58
C LYS A 65 -9.33 -12.46 7.83
N GLN A 66 -9.13 -12.32 6.53
CA GLN A 66 -8.36 -13.26 5.70
C GLN A 66 -6.83 -13.05 5.78
N GLY A 67 -6.37 -12.09 6.57
CA GLY A 67 -4.94 -11.83 6.77
C GLY A 67 -4.25 -11.16 5.57
N LEU A 68 -5.00 -10.59 4.62
CA LEU A 68 -4.45 -9.85 3.50
C LEU A 68 -3.92 -8.47 3.90
N LEU A 69 -4.43 -7.93 4.99
CA LEU A 69 -3.94 -6.71 5.63
C LEU A 69 -3.94 -6.88 7.16
N THR A 70 -3.14 -6.10 7.85
CA THR A 70 -3.03 -6.13 9.32
C THR A 70 -4.07 -5.24 9.98
N ASP A 71 -4.25 -4.05 9.44
CA ASP A 71 -5.19 -3.05 9.95
C ASP A 71 -5.51 -2.01 8.89
N TYR A 72 -6.56 -1.21 9.13
CA TYR A 72 -6.82 -0.02 8.33
C TYR A 72 -7.32 1.11 9.22
N LYS A 73 -7.13 2.34 8.78
CA LYS A 73 -7.58 3.55 9.45
C LYS A 73 -8.20 4.50 8.45
N VAL A 74 -9.20 5.24 8.92
CA VAL A 74 -9.86 6.29 8.14
C VAL A 74 -9.62 7.61 8.84
N PHE A 75 -9.17 8.59 8.09
CA PHE A 75 -8.89 9.94 8.56
C PHE A 75 -9.76 10.93 7.81
N THR A 76 -10.16 11.98 8.48
CA THR A 76 -10.78 13.16 7.86
C THR A 76 -9.83 14.34 7.96
N ASN A 77 -9.86 15.23 6.97
CA ASN A 77 -9.16 16.51 7.02
C ASN A 77 -10.15 17.60 7.43
N PRO A 78 -10.17 18.03 8.70
CA PRO A 78 -11.11 19.06 9.17
C PRO A 78 -10.75 20.47 8.69
N VAL A 79 -9.54 20.65 8.15
CA VAL A 79 -9.03 21.95 7.71
C VAL A 79 -8.51 21.80 6.29
N SER A 80 -9.37 22.03 5.31
CA SER A 80 -8.97 22.12 3.91
C SER A 80 -8.56 23.55 3.60
N ASN A 81 -7.28 23.75 3.27
CA ASN A 81 -6.70 25.09 3.06
C ASN A 81 -6.50 25.42 1.57
N SER A 82 -6.70 24.46 0.67
CA SER A 82 -6.51 24.66 -0.76
C SER A 82 -7.46 23.81 -1.60
N PRO A 83 -7.73 24.21 -2.84
CA PRO A 83 -8.52 23.39 -3.78
C PRO A 83 -7.89 22.04 -4.10
N GLY A 84 -6.61 21.83 -3.76
CA GLY A 84 -5.88 20.57 -3.94
C GLY A 84 -5.93 19.65 -2.75
N ASP A 85 -6.52 20.05 -1.62
CA ASP A 85 -6.57 19.25 -0.42
C ASP A 85 -7.56 18.08 -0.52
N TRP A 86 -7.37 17.13 0.35
CA TRP A 86 -8.21 15.95 0.50
C TRP A 86 -9.21 16.13 1.66
N ASP A 87 -10.31 15.39 1.62
CA ASP A 87 -11.33 15.37 2.68
C ASP A 87 -11.21 14.11 3.54
N VAL A 88 -10.95 12.98 2.92
CA VAL A 88 -10.84 11.68 3.58
C VAL A 88 -9.59 10.94 3.10
N ALA A 89 -8.88 10.30 4.04
CA ALA A 89 -7.81 9.37 3.71
C ALA A 89 -8.09 7.99 4.31
N ILE A 90 -7.82 6.94 3.53
CA ILE A 90 -7.90 5.56 3.97
C ILE A 90 -6.49 4.98 3.93
N GLY A 91 -5.95 4.70 5.12
CA GLY A 91 -4.68 4.02 5.30
C GLY A 91 -4.90 2.52 5.51
N VAL A 92 -4.23 1.69 4.73
CA VAL A 92 -4.24 0.23 4.85
C VAL A 92 -2.84 -0.24 5.21
N LEU A 93 -2.74 -1.03 6.28
CA LEU A 93 -1.48 -1.52 6.84
C LEU A 93 -1.24 -2.97 6.40
N TYR A 94 -0.11 -3.19 5.76
CA TYR A 94 0.38 -4.51 5.36
C TYR A 94 1.60 -4.88 6.21
N PRO A 95 1.77 -6.15 6.63
CA PRO A 95 2.90 -6.54 7.46
C PRO A 95 4.26 -6.35 6.74
N ASN A 96 4.28 -6.44 5.42
CA ASN A 96 5.48 -6.27 4.58
C ASN A 96 5.08 -6.09 3.09
N TRP A 97 6.08 -5.90 2.23
CA TRP A 97 5.86 -5.76 0.77
C TRP A 97 5.27 -7.01 0.11
N ALA A 98 5.63 -8.21 0.57
CA ALA A 98 5.09 -9.45 0.01
C ALA A 98 3.58 -9.59 0.27
N ALA A 99 3.08 -9.08 1.41
CA ALA A 99 1.66 -9.04 1.68
C ALA A 99 0.91 -8.08 0.74
N LEU A 100 1.54 -6.98 0.33
CA LEU A 100 0.98 -6.07 -0.67
C LEU A 100 0.82 -6.76 -2.04
N ASP A 101 1.80 -7.58 -2.44
CA ASP A 101 1.71 -8.37 -3.68
C ASP A 101 0.59 -9.42 -3.59
N GLN A 102 0.45 -10.09 -2.45
CA GLN A 102 -0.65 -11.03 -2.20
C GLN A 102 -2.02 -10.33 -2.22
N PHE A 103 -2.11 -9.14 -1.65
CA PHE A 103 -3.32 -8.33 -1.71
C PHE A 103 -3.70 -8.00 -3.16
N ALA A 104 -2.73 -7.60 -4.00
CA ALA A 104 -2.98 -7.33 -5.41
C ALA A 104 -3.54 -8.56 -6.15
N ALA A 105 -3.12 -9.78 -5.77
CA ALA A 105 -3.57 -11.02 -6.38
C ALA A 105 -4.95 -11.50 -5.87
N LYS A 106 -5.27 -11.30 -4.58
CA LYS A 106 -6.43 -11.91 -3.90
C LYS A 106 -7.53 -10.92 -3.53
N GLY A 107 -7.20 -9.65 -3.26
CA GLY A 107 -8.16 -8.66 -2.79
C GLY A 107 -9.30 -8.41 -3.78
N ALA A 108 -9.04 -8.52 -5.09
CA ALA A 108 -10.09 -8.43 -6.10
C ALA A 108 -11.15 -9.54 -5.95
N THR A 109 -10.77 -10.74 -5.52
CA THR A 109 -11.70 -11.85 -5.30
C THR A 109 -12.69 -11.55 -4.18
N ILE A 110 -12.22 -10.99 -3.07
CA ILE A 110 -13.05 -10.59 -1.94
C ILE A 110 -14.06 -9.51 -2.36
N ALA A 111 -13.57 -8.49 -3.08
CA ALA A 111 -14.45 -7.45 -3.60
C ALA A 111 -15.50 -8.02 -4.57
N ILE A 112 -15.12 -8.89 -5.50
CA ILE A 112 -16.06 -9.56 -6.43
C ILE A 112 -17.12 -10.36 -5.64
N GLN A 113 -16.73 -11.11 -4.61
CA GLN A 113 -17.66 -11.85 -3.76
C GLN A 113 -18.64 -10.92 -3.04
N HIS A 114 -18.15 -9.79 -2.53
CA HIS A 114 -18.99 -8.79 -1.87
C HIS A 114 -20.04 -8.18 -2.81
N TYR A 115 -19.67 -7.89 -4.06
CA TYR A 115 -20.58 -7.31 -5.07
C TYR A 115 -21.40 -8.36 -5.82
N GLY A 116 -21.11 -9.64 -5.65
CA GLY A 116 -21.78 -10.76 -6.33
C GLY A 116 -21.24 -11.05 -7.74
N SER A 117 -20.62 -10.07 -8.39
CA SER A 117 -19.96 -10.27 -9.70
C SER A 117 -18.90 -9.21 -9.96
N ARG A 118 -18.00 -9.50 -10.94
CA ARG A 118 -17.01 -8.53 -11.39
C ARG A 118 -17.66 -7.30 -12.02
N ASP A 119 -18.71 -7.48 -12.81
CA ASP A 119 -19.38 -6.37 -13.47
C ASP A 119 -20.07 -5.45 -12.47
N ALA A 120 -20.72 -6.01 -11.44
CA ALA A 120 -21.30 -5.21 -10.36
C ALA A 120 -20.23 -4.44 -9.58
N MET A 121 -19.09 -5.05 -9.31
CA MET A 121 -17.95 -4.37 -8.67
C MET A 121 -17.43 -3.20 -9.52
N LEU A 122 -17.26 -3.40 -10.82
CA LEU A 122 -16.80 -2.36 -11.75
C LEU A 122 -17.83 -1.23 -11.88
N GLU A 123 -19.12 -1.57 -11.94
CA GLU A 123 -20.20 -0.57 -11.96
C GLU A 123 -20.21 0.27 -10.68
N ALA A 124 -20.08 -0.36 -9.52
CA ALA A 124 -19.93 0.36 -8.25
C ALA A 124 -18.68 1.26 -8.23
N GLY A 125 -17.58 0.81 -8.84
CA GLY A 125 -16.39 1.63 -9.04
C GLY A 125 -16.66 2.89 -9.83
N ARG A 126 -17.34 2.78 -10.99
CA ARG A 126 -17.73 3.93 -11.82
C ARG A 126 -18.64 4.90 -11.08
N LYS A 127 -19.63 4.40 -10.33
CA LYS A 127 -20.52 5.26 -9.51
C LYS A 127 -19.77 6.04 -8.43
N ARG A 128 -18.67 5.51 -7.92
CA ARG A 128 -17.81 6.23 -6.97
C ARG A 128 -17.11 7.43 -7.58
N ASP A 129 -16.82 7.41 -8.88
CA ASP A 129 -16.23 8.55 -9.59
C ASP A 129 -17.17 9.75 -9.64
N ASP A 130 -18.51 9.53 -9.48
CA ASP A 130 -19.50 10.60 -9.35
C ASP A 130 -19.53 11.21 -7.94
N ILE A 131 -19.04 10.48 -6.93
CA ILE A 131 -19.07 10.86 -5.52
C ILE A 131 -17.76 11.51 -5.07
N ARG A 132 -16.63 10.99 -5.58
CA ARG A 132 -15.29 11.38 -5.12
C ARG A 132 -14.25 11.28 -6.24
N GLU A 133 -13.10 11.90 -6.01
CA GLU A 133 -11.90 11.68 -6.81
C GLU A 133 -10.75 11.19 -5.92
N VAL A 134 -9.82 10.43 -6.48
CA VAL A 134 -8.58 10.07 -5.83
C VAL A 134 -7.58 11.20 -6.06
N VAL A 135 -7.21 11.90 -5.00
CA VAL A 135 -6.23 12.99 -5.06
C VAL A 135 -4.81 12.43 -5.16
N ALA A 136 -4.51 11.41 -4.35
CA ALA A 136 -3.21 10.76 -4.32
C ALA A 136 -3.31 9.36 -3.69
N SER A 137 -2.33 8.51 -3.98
CA SER A 137 -2.11 7.25 -3.25
C SER A 137 -0.62 7.08 -3.02
N HIS A 138 -0.22 6.89 -1.77
CA HIS A 138 1.17 6.78 -1.37
C HIS A 138 1.42 5.44 -0.68
N LEU A 139 2.61 4.90 -0.92
CA LEU A 139 3.17 3.79 -0.15
C LEU A 139 4.25 4.35 0.77
N ALA A 140 4.14 4.06 2.06
CA ALA A 140 5.11 4.45 3.07
C ALA A 140 5.51 3.23 3.90
N ARG A 141 6.80 3.09 4.18
CA ARG A 141 7.28 2.10 5.14
C ARG A 141 7.46 2.77 6.48
N GLU A 142 6.92 2.17 7.51
CA GLU A 142 7.22 2.56 8.88
C GLU A 142 8.68 2.23 9.19
N VAL A 143 9.36 3.12 9.88
CA VAL A 143 10.71 2.93 10.36
C VAL A 143 10.75 3.15 11.87
N ILE A 144 11.46 2.29 12.58
CA ILE A 144 11.60 2.32 14.02
C ILE A 144 13.08 2.71 14.30
N PRO A 145 13.35 3.96 14.71
CA PRO A 145 14.70 4.40 15.07
C PRO A 145 15.32 3.47 16.14
N LYS A 146 16.63 3.22 16.01
CA LYS A 146 17.40 2.44 17.00
C LYS A 146 17.87 3.31 18.14
#